data_646aa1d63e10a7ad13c3a59470a28451
#
_entry.id   646aa1d63e10a7ad13c3a59470a28451
#
_cell.length_a   1.000
_cell.length_b   1.000
_cell.length_c   1.000
_cell.angle_alpha   90.00
_cell.angle_beta   90.00
_cell.angle_gamma   90.00
#
_symmetry.space_group_name_H-M   'P 1'
#
loop_
_entity.id
_entity.type
_entity.pdbx_description
1 polymer ?
#
loop_
_entity_poly.entity_id
_entity_poly.type
_entity_poly.pdbx_seq_one_letter_code
_entity_poly.pdbx_strand_id
1 'polypeptide(L)'
;MEIENNYAAKLFFSNPSFLLIYFEAVANAFDAGASEVTIYISTDGDISPSHLEITISDNGLGFTDERFDRFRRLKEPSDPYHKGLGRLVYLQYFSNVHVVSTFDGKKRAFTFSNNFKGDSHVSKAAASDQQGTSLRFNGFQGSRLKSYDDLKPTILKQKLLEHFLPIFCSWQKAKKNFKITVELDTRTSNDQKEFFPDIQTVTSADVPHFEFETIQDNSIHAFADITMSYSLRQKTGENLQLTAVSIDGRTVPIKLISPNSIPPNHSAIFLFESDLFTGKSDNSRQRLVLPDDISETILFRLLRQKMSSVLNDKFPEIAQKNSKTKQQFEDRYPHLMGLFDDDTVGVIDKDEAIETAQRRFFKKQKEVLESDSLDDATFEKSLEISSRTLTEYILYRELIIKRLSKITVKDKEDTIHNLIVPRYKQFHEDTLVDGIYSNNAWLLDDKFMSFRTILSEAKMKEVISAITLTEDAAEEDGRPDISMIFSADPVQLEKVDVVVIEVKRKMVDDKENPYAATQLVKRARKLVDYCPNIQRIWYYAIIEIDESLSQLLQDMRWTPLFSKGSVFYQDFQVKRADGVSVPTPVCLLSYDAVIQDAASRNHTFLEILKNDIKKAKNSREMSAFSDLK
;
A
#
# COMPACT_ATOMS: atom_id res chain seq x y z
N MET A 1 23.33 32.01 18.92
CA MET A 1 22.04 31.38 19.26
C MET A 1 22.38 30.02 19.87
N GLU A 2 22.32 29.87 21.18
CA GLU A 2 22.53 28.61 21.87
C GLU A 2 21.20 27.82 21.80
N ILE A 3 21.21 26.68 21.14
CA ILE A 3 20.06 25.76 21.15
C ILE A 3 20.22 24.89 22.38
N GLU A 4 19.29 24.96 23.33
CA GLU A 4 19.26 24.05 24.48
C GLU A 4 19.15 22.59 24.01
N ASN A 5 19.96 21.71 24.60
CA ASN A 5 19.99 20.29 24.21
C ASN A 5 18.62 19.62 24.29
N ASN A 6 17.76 20.04 25.22
CA ASN A 6 16.39 19.53 25.33
C ASN A 6 15.53 19.88 24.11
N TYR A 7 15.64 21.12 23.60
CA TYR A 7 14.90 21.51 22.41
C TYR A 7 15.41 20.76 21.16
N ALA A 8 16.74 20.68 21.03
CA ALA A 8 17.35 19.89 19.96
C ALA A 8 16.95 18.41 20.04
N ALA A 9 16.95 17.80 21.23
CA ALA A 9 16.55 16.42 21.43
C ALA A 9 15.09 16.17 20.99
N LYS A 10 14.16 17.07 21.34
CA LYS A 10 12.75 16.97 20.93
C LYS A 10 12.55 17.20 19.43
N LEU A 11 13.32 18.11 18.82
CA LEU A 11 13.23 18.43 17.40
C LEU A 11 13.71 17.27 16.51
N PHE A 12 14.83 16.65 16.88
CA PHE A 12 15.44 15.58 16.08
C PHE A 12 14.92 14.18 16.42
N PHE A 13 14.40 13.98 17.62
CA PHE A 13 13.88 12.71 18.12
C PHE A 13 12.50 12.91 18.77
N SER A 14 11.44 13.01 17.96
CA SER A 14 10.08 13.24 18.47
C SER A 14 9.50 12.04 19.27
N ASN A 15 9.84 10.81 18.86
CA ASN A 15 9.42 9.59 19.55
C ASN A 15 10.41 8.43 19.27
N PRO A 16 11.65 8.51 19.75
CA PRO A 16 12.67 7.51 19.47
C PRO A 16 12.34 6.18 20.14
N SER A 17 12.87 5.07 19.62
CA SER A 17 12.88 3.79 20.33
C SER A 17 13.89 3.84 21.49
N PHE A 18 13.56 3.19 22.61
CA PHE A 18 14.47 3.02 23.76
C PHE A 18 15.77 2.33 23.35
N LEU A 19 15.70 1.38 22.43
CA LEU A 19 16.86 0.64 21.90
C LEU A 19 17.94 1.55 21.28
N LEU A 20 17.56 2.75 20.82
CA LEU A 20 18.53 3.71 20.26
C LEU A 20 19.59 4.15 21.26
N ILE A 21 19.32 4.10 22.57
CA ILE A 21 20.33 4.37 23.61
C ILE A 21 21.50 3.40 23.46
N TYR A 22 21.22 2.12 23.37
CA TYR A 22 22.21 1.07 23.22
C TYR A 22 22.91 1.18 21.86
N PHE A 23 22.14 1.37 20.79
CA PHE A 23 22.69 1.45 19.44
C PHE A 23 23.64 2.61 19.25
N GLU A 24 23.29 3.79 19.74
CA GLU A 24 24.18 4.97 19.63
C GLU A 24 25.42 4.84 20.52
N ALA A 25 25.29 4.27 21.72
CA ALA A 25 26.45 4.08 22.59
C ALA A 25 27.42 3.03 22.03
N VAL A 26 26.89 1.89 21.54
CA VAL A 26 27.71 0.83 20.94
C VAL A 26 28.33 1.30 19.62
N ALA A 27 27.61 2.05 18.78
CA ALA A 27 28.18 2.64 17.57
C ALA A 27 29.34 3.59 17.88
N ASN A 28 29.19 4.47 18.88
CA ASN A 28 30.26 5.36 19.31
C ASN A 28 31.49 4.59 19.86
N ALA A 29 31.28 3.46 20.54
CA ALA A 29 32.35 2.58 20.98
C ALA A 29 33.09 1.98 19.77
N PHE A 30 32.37 1.47 18.76
CA PHE A 30 32.97 0.93 17.53
C PHE A 30 33.72 2.00 16.74
N ASP A 31 33.19 3.22 16.64
CA ASP A 31 33.86 4.38 16.05
C ASP A 31 35.13 4.77 16.83
N ALA A 32 35.16 4.45 18.12
CA ALA A 32 36.36 4.58 18.95
C ALA A 32 37.35 3.40 18.84
N GLY A 33 37.07 2.45 17.96
CA GLY A 33 37.90 1.28 17.74
C GLY A 33 37.76 0.19 18.80
N ALA A 34 36.72 0.23 19.63
CA ALA A 34 36.48 -0.78 20.64
C ALA A 34 36.29 -2.19 20.02
N SER A 35 36.85 -3.18 20.68
CA SER A 35 36.62 -4.59 20.40
C SER A 35 35.74 -5.28 21.47
N GLU A 36 35.62 -4.65 22.63
CA GLU A 36 34.76 -5.11 23.73
C GLU A 36 33.85 -4.00 24.21
N VAL A 37 32.58 -4.33 24.41
CA VAL A 37 31.58 -3.44 24.98
C VAL A 37 30.78 -4.19 26.02
N THR A 38 30.56 -3.58 27.18
CA THR A 38 29.72 -4.15 28.23
C THR A 38 28.54 -3.21 28.49
N ILE A 39 27.34 -3.76 28.44
CA ILE A 39 26.09 -3.09 28.76
C ILE A 39 25.59 -3.70 30.07
N TYR A 40 25.61 -2.94 31.15
CA TYR A 40 25.10 -3.35 32.45
C TYR A 40 23.83 -2.57 32.74
N ILE A 41 22.73 -3.28 33.03
CA ILE A 41 21.40 -2.73 33.27
C ILE A 41 21.02 -3.11 34.70
N SER A 42 20.70 -2.14 35.53
CA SER A 42 20.22 -2.34 36.90
C SER A 42 18.84 -1.73 37.08
N THR A 43 17.89 -2.53 37.57
CA THR A 43 16.50 -2.12 37.76
C THR A 43 15.92 -2.69 39.06
N ASP A 44 14.90 -2.01 39.61
CA ASP A 44 14.20 -2.41 40.83
C ASP A 44 12.80 -3.01 40.56
N GLY A 45 12.39 -3.10 39.31
CA GLY A 45 11.09 -3.59 38.91
C GLY A 45 11.04 -4.27 37.56
N ASP A 46 10.03 -5.09 37.37
CA ASP A 46 9.84 -5.97 36.22
C ASP A 46 8.88 -5.42 35.15
N ILE A 47 7.87 -4.66 35.52
CA ILE A 47 6.85 -4.17 34.58
C ILE A 47 7.00 -2.67 34.32
N SER A 48 7.26 -1.89 35.37
CA SER A 48 7.40 -0.44 35.30
C SER A 48 8.45 0.00 36.30
N PRO A 49 9.75 -0.05 35.93
CA PRO A 49 10.82 0.25 36.87
C PRO A 49 10.71 1.69 37.34
N SER A 50 10.69 1.86 38.65
CA SER A 50 10.80 3.19 39.28
C SER A 50 12.25 3.64 39.30
N HIS A 51 13.19 2.68 39.26
CA HIS A 51 14.62 2.89 39.23
C HIS A 51 15.26 2.08 38.11
N LEU A 52 15.84 2.77 37.15
CA LEU A 52 16.59 2.15 36.05
C LEU A 52 17.91 2.91 35.89
N GLU A 53 19.01 2.21 36.00
CA GLU A 53 20.35 2.68 35.67
C GLU A 53 20.94 1.80 34.56
N ILE A 54 21.62 2.42 33.62
CA ILE A 54 22.36 1.72 32.57
C ILE A 54 23.80 2.20 32.61
N THR A 55 24.75 1.28 32.54
CA THR A 55 26.17 1.58 32.36
C THR A 55 26.66 0.90 31.10
N ILE A 56 27.22 1.66 30.16
CA ILE A 56 27.79 1.13 28.94
C ILE A 56 29.29 1.49 28.94
N SER A 57 30.13 0.46 28.90
CA SER A 57 31.59 0.60 28.95
C SER A 57 32.25 -0.06 27.75
N ASP A 58 33.29 0.54 27.22
CA ASP A 58 34.06 0.06 26.08
C ASP A 58 35.59 0.13 26.36
N ASN A 59 36.36 -0.59 25.55
CA ASN A 59 37.84 -0.61 25.56
C ASN A 59 38.44 0.20 24.40
N GLY A 60 37.71 1.16 23.82
CA GLY A 60 38.16 1.99 22.70
C GLY A 60 39.18 3.06 23.10
N LEU A 61 39.53 3.93 22.13
CA LEU A 61 40.53 5.00 22.31
C LEU A 61 40.15 6.05 23.34
N GLY A 62 38.88 6.09 23.77
CA GLY A 62 38.34 7.04 24.72
C GLY A 62 38.12 8.45 24.13
N PHE A 63 37.78 9.38 25.03
CA PHE A 63 37.55 10.81 24.70
C PHE A 63 38.84 11.60 24.69
N THR A 64 39.68 11.39 23.65
CA THR A 64 40.85 12.26 23.38
C THR A 64 40.40 13.73 23.27
N ASP A 65 41.33 14.67 23.27
CA ASP A 65 41.01 16.11 23.16
C ASP A 65 40.25 16.41 21.86
N GLU A 66 40.66 15.80 20.75
CA GLU A 66 40.00 15.94 19.45
C GLU A 66 38.56 15.34 19.45
N ARG A 67 38.39 14.11 20.03
CA ARG A 67 37.09 13.45 20.10
C ARG A 67 36.13 14.18 21.03
N PHE A 68 36.65 14.76 22.13
CA PHE A 68 35.86 15.58 23.03
C PHE A 68 35.42 16.89 22.35
N ASP A 69 36.33 17.54 21.60
CA ASP A 69 36.01 18.74 20.83
C ASP A 69 34.92 18.46 19.78
N ARG A 70 34.94 17.33 19.11
CA ARG A 70 33.83 16.89 18.23
C ARG A 70 32.55 16.66 19.03
N PHE A 71 32.64 15.98 20.16
CA PHE A 71 31.48 15.69 20.99
C PHE A 71 30.76 16.96 21.45
N ARG A 72 31.46 18.01 21.86
CA ARG A 72 30.81 19.25 22.33
C ARG A 72 30.13 20.08 21.24
N ARG A 73 30.41 19.83 19.96
CA ARG A 73 29.78 20.53 18.82
C ARG A 73 28.59 19.74 18.31
N LEU A 74 27.46 20.41 18.13
CA LEU A 74 26.29 19.83 17.48
C LEU A 74 26.39 20.06 15.97
N LYS A 75 26.30 18.98 15.18
CA LYS A 75 26.21 18.98 13.71
C LYS A 75 27.37 19.77 13.05
N GLU A 76 28.48 19.12 12.85
CA GLU A 76 29.57 19.66 12.06
C GLU A 76 29.30 19.43 10.56
N PRO A 77 29.15 20.47 9.72
CA PRO A 77 28.74 20.34 8.32
C PRO A 77 29.74 19.58 7.44
N SER A 78 30.97 19.44 7.90
CA SER A 78 32.09 18.86 7.16
C SER A 78 32.16 17.35 7.17
N ASP A 79 31.35 16.67 7.99
CA ASP A 79 31.35 15.21 8.08
C ASP A 79 29.98 14.62 7.69
N PRO A 80 29.80 14.15 6.44
CA PRO A 80 28.54 13.56 5.99
C PRO A 80 28.18 12.26 6.71
N TYR A 81 29.17 11.57 7.31
CA TYR A 81 28.98 10.28 7.98
C TYR A 81 28.57 10.41 9.45
N HIS A 82 28.97 11.48 10.13
CA HIS A 82 28.69 11.69 11.54
C HIS A 82 27.76 12.87 11.77
N LYS A 83 26.48 12.60 11.87
CA LYS A 83 25.46 13.65 12.12
C LYS A 83 25.62 14.35 13.49
N GLY A 84 26.38 13.77 14.42
CA GLY A 84 26.64 14.30 15.76
C GLY A 84 25.40 14.46 16.65
N LEU A 85 24.26 13.89 16.24
CA LEU A 85 22.96 14.06 16.90
C LEU A 85 22.58 12.87 17.79
N GLY A 86 23.16 11.68 17.57
CA GLY A 86 22.73 10.44 18.21
C GLY A 86 22.72 10.51 19.73
N ARG A 87 23.71 11.15 20.34
CA ARG A 87 23.75 11.34 21.80
C ARG A 87 22.56 12.07 22.40
N LEU A 88 21.83 12.86 21.62
CA LEU A 88 20.64 13.57 22.10
C LEU A 88 19.51 12.61 22.48
N VAL A 89 19.51 11.38 21.95
CA VAL A 89 18.51 10.35 22.33
C VAL A 89 18.62 9.99 23.81
N TYR A 90 19.81 10.08 24.40
CA TYR A 90 20.02 9.80 25.81
C TYR A 90 19.16 10.68 26.71
N LEU A 91 19.06 11.96 26.38
CA LEU A 91 18.31 12.97 27.13
C LEU A 91 16.79 12.88 26.94
N GLN A 92 16.33 12.01 26.04
CA GLN A 92 14.91 11.70 25.93
C GLN A 92 14.43 10.74 27.02
N TYR A 93 15.36 9.95 27.60
CA TYR A 93 15.04 8.89 28.57
C TYR A 93 15.70 9.09 29.92
N PHE A 94 16.85 9.79 29.98
CA PHE A 94 17.60 10.03 31.19
C PHE A 94 17.89 11.51 31.38
N SER A 95 17.90 11.96 32.64
CA SER A 95 18.18 13.39 32.93
C SER A 95 19.65 13.74 32.74
N ASN A 96 20.55 12.77 32.91
CA ASN A 96 21.99 12.96 32.75
C ASN A 96 22.73 11.66 32.42
N VAL A 97 23.90 11.81 31.79
CA VAL A 97 24.85 10.74 31.50
C VAL A 97 26.22 11.16 32.05
N HIS A 98 26.69 10.42 33.04
CA HIS A 98 28.05 10.61 33.58
C HIS A 98 29.03 9.85 32.69
N VAL A 99 30.00 10.58 32.14
CA VAL A 99 31.02 10.04 31.25
C VAL A 99 32.36 10.06 31.96
N VAL A 100 33.01 8.90 32.00
CA VAL A 100 34.39 8.74 32.47
C VAL A 100 35.15 8.05 31.36
N SER A 101 36.28 8.63 30.93
CA SER A 101 37.06 8.10 29.83
C SER A 101 38.56 8.18 30.13
N THR A 102 39.27 7.07 29.92
CA THR A 102 40.72 6.96 30.07
C THR A 102 41.36 6.86 28.68
N PHE A 103 42.30 7.77 28.40
CA PHE A 103 43.01 7.89 27.13
C PHE A 103 44.41 8.48 27.35
N ASP A 104 45.43 8.01 26.68
CA ASP A 104 46.79 8.55 26.67
C ASP A 104 47.35 8.86 28.09
N GLY A 105 47.08 7.99 29.08
CA GLY A 105 47.48 8.17 30.46
C GLY A 105 46.74 9.31 31.22
N LYS A 106 45.64 9.84 30.63
CA LYS A 106 44.75 10.86 31.22
C LYS A 106 43.39 10.25 31.46
N LYS A 107 42.65 10.84 32.41
CA LYS A 107 41.26 10.51 32.72
C LYS A 107 40.39 11.74 32.61
N ARG A 108 39.40 11.73 31.72
CA ARG A 108 38.43 12.79 31.52
C ARG A 108 37.09 12.38 32.13
N ALA A 109 36.49 13.32 32.89
CA ALA A 109 35.16 13.14 33.43
C ALA A 109 34.29 14.36 33.10
N PHE A 110 33.04 14.10 32.69
CA PHE A 110 32.04 15.14 32.47
C PHE A 110 30.62 14.58 32.60
N THR A 111 29.64 15.48 32.74
CA THR A 111 28.22 15.08 32.77
C THR A 111 27.51 15.67 31.57
N PHE A 112 26.97 14.81 30.70
CA PHE A 112 26.12 15.21 29.59
C PHE A 112 24.67 15.31 30.08
N SER A 113 24.10 16.51 30.01
CA SER A 113 22.74 16.83 30.43
C SER A 113 22.15 17.93 29.53
N ASN A 114 20.90 18.33 29.81
CA ASN A 114 20.27 19.44 29.10
C ASN A 114 21.09 20.75 29.25
N ASN A 115 21.80 20.94 30.36
CA ASN A 115 22.58 22.14 30.68
C ASN A 115 24.07 21.97 30.35
N PHE A 116 24.49 20.95 29.61
CA PHE A 116 25.90 20.72 29.26
C PHE A 116 26.45 21.84 28.38
N LYS A 117 27.51 22.50 28.83
CA LYS A 117 28.18 23.62 28.14
C LYS A 117 29.53 23.28 27.52
N GLY A 118 29.90 21.96 27.54
CA GLY A 118 31.19 21.51 27.01
C GLY A 118 32.30 21.48 28.07
N ASP A 119 31.99 21.54 29.34
CA ASP A 119 32.95 21.46 30.43
C ASP A 119 33.37 20.04 30.72
N SER A 120 34.64 19.79 30.98
CA SER A 120 35.17 18.51 31.42
C SER A 120 36.34 18.70 32.39
N HIS A 121 36.49 17.74 33.32
CA HIS A 121 37.65 17.66 34.18
C HIS A 121 38.62 16.62 33.65
N VAL A 122 39.90 16.98 33.50
CA VAL A 122 40.95 16.09 33.05
C VAL A 122 41.99 15.93 34.17
N SER A 123 42.28 14.70 34.55
CA SER A 123 43.29 14.34 35.54
C SER A 123 44.27 13.30 34.99
N LYS A 124 45.33 12.98 35.70
CA LYS A 124 46.21 11.86 35.39
C LYS A 124 45.52 10.54 35.68
N ALA A 125 45.57 9.60 34.77
CA ALA A 125 45.03 8.25 34.99
C ALA A 125 45.84 7.49 36.06
N ALA A 126 45.15 6.70 36.88
CA ALA A 126 45.81 5.81 37.81
C ALA A 126 46.39 4.59 37.03
N ALA A 127 47.39 3.93 37.61
CA ALA A 127 47.98 2.73 36.98
C ALA A 127 46.99 1.58 36.79
N SER A 128 45.90 1.58 37.55
CA SER A 128 44.80 0.59 37.47
C SER A 128 43.73 0.96 36.44
N ASP A 129 43.69 2.21 35.94
CA ASP A 129 42.68 2.65 35.00
C ASP A 129 42.97 2.07 33.61
N GLN A 130 42.04 1.28 33.08
CA GLN A 130 42.13 0.74 31.72
C GLN A 130 41.64 1.77 30.69
N GLN A 131 42.25 1.74 29.50
CA GLN A 131 41.81 2.59 28.39
C GLN A 131 40.37 2.25 27.97
N GLY A 132 39.59 3.27 27.69
CA GLY A 132 38.19 3.11 27.27
C GLY A 132 37.27 4.20 27.79
N THR A 133 36.00 3.99 27.62
CA THR A 133 34.94 4.94 28.09
C THR A 133 33.87 4.19 28.86
N SER A 134 33.35 4.81 29.91
CA SER A 134 32.16 4.38 30.64
C SER A 134 31.11 5.50 30.64
N LEU A 135 29.91 5.18 30.17
CA LEU A 135 28.71 6.01 30.15
C LEU A 135 27.75 5.49 31.20
N ARG A 136 27.46 6.27 32.25
CA ARG A 136 26.46 5.91 33.26
C ARG A 136 25.24 6.82 33.14
N PHE A 137 24.10 6.21 32.79
CA PHE A 137 22.81 6.86 32.56
C PHE A 137 22.03 6.91 33.88
N ASN A 138 21.65 8.10 34.33
CA ASN A 138 20.96 8.31 35.60
C ASN A 138 19.73 9.22 35.42
N GLY A 139 18.79 9.11 36.39
CA GLY A 139 17.58 9.92 36.40
C GLY A 139 16.63 9.52 35.28
N PHE A 140 16.27 8.24 35.26
CA PHE A 140 15.33 7.67 34.30
C PHE A 140 13.97 8.36 34.37
N GLN A 141 13.42 8.71 33.21
CA GLN A 141 12.10 9.32 33.06
C GLN A 141 11.07 8.24 32.72
N GLY A 142 10.55 7.55 33.73
CA GLY A 142 9.80 6.30 33.65
C GLY A 142 8.55 6.25 32.76
N SER A 143 8.04 7.40 32.27
CA SER A 143 6.85 7.45 31.40
C SER A 143 7.11 6.98 29.95
N ARG A 144 8.36 6.68 29.58
CA ARG A 144 8.74 6.43 28.19
C ARG A 144 9.16 4.99 27.86
N LEU A 145 9.39 4.14 28.85
CA LEU A 145 9.64 2.72 28.63
C LEU A 145 8.31 2.04 28.30
N LYS A 146 8.18 1.53 27.07
CA LYS A 146 6.93 0.91 26.60
C LYS A 146 6.88 -0.60 26.88
N SER A 147 8.03 -1.24 27.02
CA SER A 147 8.14 -2.67 27.22
C SER A 147 9.36 -3.02 28.04
N TYR A 148 9.23 -3.93 28.97
CA TYR A 148 10.34 -4.55 29.71
C TYR A 148 11.25 -5.37 28.79
N ASP A 149 10.77 -5.78 27.62
CA ASP A 149 11.56 -6.50 26.60
C ASP A 149 12.78 -5.70 26.15
N ASP A 150 12.73 -4.36 26.17
CA ASP A 150 13.86 -3.49 25.83
C ASP A 150 15.02 -3.57 26.86
N LEU A 151 14.84 -4.27 27.97
CA LEU A 151 15.86 -4.48 29.00
C LEU A 151 16.40 -5.93 29.03
N LYS A 152 15.71 -6.88 28.37
CA LYS A 152 16.07 -8.31 28.39
C LYS A 152 17.34 -8.59 27.61
N PRO A 153 18.38 -9.21 28.23
CA PRO A 153 19.63 -9.52 27.53
C PRO A 153 19.45 -10.35 26.26
N THR A 154 18.52 -11.31 26.25
CA THR A 154 18.23 -12.15 25.07
C THR A 154 17.68 -11.34 23.90
N ILE A 155 16.78 -10.41 24.18
CA ILE A 155 16.19 -9.51 23.15
C ILE A 155 17.27 -8.53 22.66
N LEU A 156 18.02 -7.92 23.61
CA LEU A 156 19.09 -6.99 23.25
C LEU A 156 20.19 -7.65 22.42
N LYS A 157 20.58 -8.88 22.74
CA LYS A 157 21.52 -9.66 21.92
C LYS A 157 21.05 -9.73 20.47
N GLN A 158 19.79 -10.11 20.26
CA GLN A 158 19.22 -10.22 18.92
C GLN A 158 19.17 -8.85 18.21
N LYS A 159 18.70 -7.82 18.92
CA LYS A 159 18.57 -6.47 18.35
C LYS A 159 19.92 -5.83 18.01
N LEU A 160 20.94 -6.03 18.82
CA LEU A 160 22.32 -5.59 18.54
C LEU A 160 22.90 -6.32 17.34
N LEU A 161 22.70 -7.65 17.26
CA LEU A 161 23.15 -8.43 16.12
C LEU A 161 22.48 -7.95 14.82
N GLU A 162 21.17 -7.77 14.83
CA GLU A 162 20.41 -7.27 13.68
C GLU A 162 20.86 -5.86 13.27
N HIS A 163 21.05 -4.95 14.24
CA HIS A 163 21.35 -3.54 13.96
C HIS A 163 22.76 -3.31 13.39
N PHE A 164 23.75 -4.03 13.90
CA PHE A 164 25.15 -3.89 13.49
C PHE A 164 25.60 -4.95 12.49
N LEU A 165 24.67 -5.65 11.88
CA LEU A 165 24.96 -6.74 10.96
C LEU A 165 25.97 -6.35 9.85
N PRO A 166 25.90 -5.17 9.19
CA PRO A 166 26.87 -4.76 8.18
C PRO A 166 28.30 -4.68 8.74
N ILE A 167 28.45 -4.06 9.91
CA ILE A 167 29.75 -3.94 10.59
C ILE A 167 30.29 -5.33 10.92
N PHE A 168 29.46 -6.21 11.47
CA PHE A 168 29.85 -7.56 11.85
C PHE A 168 30.22 -8.42 10.63
N CYS A 169 29.50 -8.26 9.49
CA CYS A 169 29.89 -8.90 8.23
C CYS A 169 31.24 -8.42 7.73
N SER A 170 31.50 -7.11 7.78
CA SER A 170 32.79 -6.53 7.43
C SER A 170 33.91 -7.06 8.35
N TRP A 171 33.69 -7.14 9.66
CA TRP A 171 34.63 -7.67 10.63
C TRP A 171 34.85 -9.16 10.46
N GLN A 172 33.85 -9.94 10.10
CA GLN A 172 34.00 -11.37 9.79
C GLN A 172 34.91 -11.56 8.57
N LYS A 173 34.75 -10.76 7.50
CA LYS A 173 35.65 -10.75 6.34
C LYS A 173 37.10 -10.41 6.75
N ALA A 174 37.25 -9.41 7.63
CA ALA A 174 38.54 -8.96 8.13
C ALA A 174 39.13 -9.88 9.24
N LYS A 175 38.42 -10.95 9.64
CA LYS A 175 38.76 -11.83 10.76
C LYS A 175 38.99 -11.09 12.08
N LYS A 176 38.27 -9.99 12.29
CA LYS A 176 38.34 -9.20 13.51
C LYS A 176 37.37 -9.78 14.55
N ASN A 177 37.90 -10.07 15.74
CA ASN A 177 37.11 -10.54 16.86
C ASN A 177 36.49 -9.36 17.61
N PHE A 178 35.28 -9.57 18.12
CA PHE A 178 34.59 -8.61 18.97
C PHE A 178 33.73 -9.33 20.02
N LYS A 179 33.38 -8.62 21.08
CA LYS A 179 32.51 -9.11 22.14
C LYS A 179 31.65 -7.98 22.68
N ILE A 180 30.32 -8.19 22.69
CA ILE A 180 29.38 -7.30 23.41
C ILE A 180 28.76 -8.16 24.51
N THR A 181 28.87 -7.72 25.75
CA THR A 181 28.26 -8.39 26.90
C THR A 181 27.06 -7.54 27.35
N VAL A 182 25.90 -8.17 27.52
CA VAL A 182 24.70 -7.56 28.09
C VAL A 182 24.36 -8.27 29.38
N GLU A 183 24.28 -7.52 30.47
CA GLU A 183 24.00 -8.04 31.81
C GLU A 183 22.83 -7.28 32.40
N LEU A 184 21.84 -7.99 32.95
CA LEU A 184 20.71 -7.44 33.67
C LEU A 184 20.78 -7.84 35.15
N ASP A 185 20.84 -6.85 36.04
CA ASP A 185 20.72 -7.02 37.47
C ASP A 185 19.34 -6.51 37.93
N THR A 186 18.49 -7.47 38.32
CA THR A 186 17.20 -7.17 38.97
C THR A 186 17.40 -7.22 40.46
N ARG A 187 17.29 -6.08 41.15
CA ARG A 187 17.42 -5.98 42.62
C ARG A 187 16.23 -6.56 43.39
N THR A 188 15.23 -7.04 42.70
CA THR A 188 14.03 -7.68 43.22
C THR A 188 14.14 -9.21 43.26
N SER A 189 13.45 -9.81 44.20
CA SER A 189 13.38 -11.20 44.64
C SER A 189 13.93 -12.31 43.69
N ASN A 190 14.54 -13.30 44.34
CA ASN A 190 15.17 -14.48 43.71
C ASN A 190 14.31 -15.25 42.73
N ASP A 191 12.98 -15.14 42.76
CA ASP A 191 12.05 -15.88 41.91
C ASP A 191 12.03 -15.38 40.45
N GLN A 192 12.47 -14.15 40.19
CA GLN A 192 12.48 -13.59 38.83
C GLN A 192 13.79 -13.82 38.09
N LYS A 193 14.89 -14.10 38.79
CA LYS A 193 16.18 -14.41 38.18
C LYS A 193 16.17 -15.70 37.34
N GLU A 194 15.25 -16.61 37.61
CA GLU A 194 15.12 -17.87 36.86
C GLU A 194 14.44 -17.66 35.48
N PHE A 195 13.65 -16.61 35.30
CA PHE A 195 12.94 -16.35 34.04
C PHE A 195 13.76 -15.62 32.98
N PHE A 196 14.80 -14.87 33.38
CA PHE A 196 15.60 -14.07 32.46
C PHE A 196 17.07 -14.43 32.65
N PRO A 197 17.77 -14.93 31.60
CA PRO A 197 19.20 -15.09 31.65
C PRO A 197 19.84 -13.75 31.97
N ASP A 198 20.55 -13.65 33.06
CA ASP A 198 21.18 -12.42 33.55
C ASP A 198 22.25 -11.87 32.59
N ILE A 199 22.89 -12.75 31.81
CA ILE A 199 24.01 -12.38 30.94
C ILE A 199 23.87 -13.02 29.57
N GLN A 200 24.02 -12.19 28.52
CA GLN A 200 24.14 -12.63 27.13
C GLN A 200 25.35 -11.98 26.46
N THR A 201 25.96 -12.71 25.51
CA THR A 201 27.08 -12.17 24.74
C THR A 201 26.79 -12.24 23.23
N VAL A 202 27.19 -11.19 22.50
CA VAL A 202 27.27 -11.17 21.03
C VAL A 202 28.77 -11.26 20.67
N THR A 203 29.10 -12.23 19.85
CA THR A 203 30.48 -12.47 19.41
C THR A 203 30.54 -12.71 17.91
N SER A 204 31.74 -12.81 17.34
CA SER A 204 31.92 -13.17 15.93
C SER A 204 31.32 -14.54 15.56
N ALA A 205 31.17 -15.46 16.55
CA ALA A 205 30.52 -16.76 16.32
C ALA A 205 29.00 -16.68 16.12
N ASP A 206 28.36 -15.62 16.62
CA ASP A 206 26.92 -15.40 16.45
C ASP A 206 26.57 -14.83 15.05
N VAL A 207 27.57 -14.26 14.34
CA VAL A 207 27.39 -13.69 13.02
C VAL A 207 27.18 -14.81 11.99
N PRO A 208 26.08 -14.76 11.21
CA PRO A 208 25.86 -15.72 10.14
C PRO A 208 26.97 -15.71 9.10
N HIS A 209 27.20 -16.85 8.45
CA HIS A 209 28.02 -16.89 7.25
C HIS A 209 27.23 -16.29 6.08
N PHE A 210 27.85 -15.39 5.32
CA PHE A 210 27.24 -14.72 4.18
C PHE A 210 27.86 -15.16 2.86
N GLU A 211 26.99 -15.39 1.86
CA GLU A 211 27.35 -15.44 0.45
C GLU A 211 27.17 -14.03 -0.13
N PHE A 212 27.86 -13.72 -1.25
CA PHE A 212 27.89 -12.37 -1.80
C PHE A 212 27.63 -12.40 -3.30
N GLU A 213 26.81 -11.48 -3.78
CA GLU A 213 26.60 -11.21 -5.21
C GLU A 213 26.65 -9.71 -5.49
N THR A 214 27.21 -9.34 -6.65
CA THR A 214 27.22 -7.95 -7.11
C THR A 214 26.09 -7.74 -8.10
N ILE A 215 25.34 -6.67 -7.91
CA ILE A 215 24.25 -6.24 -8.78
C ILE A 215 24.68 -4.97 -9.48
N GLN A 216 24.66 -5.00 -10.82
CA GLN A 216 24.91 -3.85 -11.68
C GLN A 216 23.69 -3.65 -12.58
N ASP A 217 23.13 -2.44 -12.63
CA ASP A 217 22.00 -2.12 -13.49
C ASP A 217 21.99 -0.65 -13.87
N ASN A 218 22.08 -0.38 -15.15
CA ASN A 218 22.11 0.96 -15.71
C ASN A 218 20.81 1.75 -15.49
N SER A 219 19.71 1.08 -15.15
CA SER A 219 18.42 1.73 -14.87
C SER A 219 18.39 2.50 -13.54
N ILE A 220 19.35 2.25 -12.65
CA ILE A 220 19.47 2.94 -11.36
C ILE A 220 20.56 4.00 -11.45
N HIS A 221 21.79 3.55 -11.69
CA HIS A 221 22.95 4.44 -11.84
C HIS A 221 24.07 3.69 -12.56
N ALA A 222 24.60 4.27 -13.65
CA ALA A 222 25.57 3.59 -14.53
C ALA A 222 26.88 3.20 -13.85
N PHE A 223 27.22 3.79 -12.69
CA PHE A 223 28.49 3.62 -12.02
C PHE A 223 28.38 3.09 -10.59
N ALA A 224 27.20 2.68 -10.17
CA ALA A 224 26.99 2.19 -8.81
C ALA A 224 26.81 0.69 -8.79
N ASP A 225 27.66 0.03 -8.03
CA ASP A 225 27.53 -1.38 -7.71
C ASP A 225 26.73 -1.54 -6.42
N ILE A 226 25.84 -2.52 -6.39
CA ILE A 226 25.16 -2.91 -5.16
C ILE A 226 25.64 -4.32 -4.81
N THR A 227 26.24 -4.46 -3.64
CA THR A 227 26.59 -5.77 -3.10
C THR A 227 25.42 -6.33 -2.32
N MET A 228 24.90 -7.48 -2.72
CA MET A 228 23.94 -8.26 -1.97
C MET A 228 24.68 -9.32 -1.16
N SER A 229 24.61 -9.19 0.16
CA SER A 229 25.08 -10.18 1.12
C SER A 229 23.90 -10.97 1.63
N TYR A 230 23.91 -12.30 1.53
CA TYR A 230 22.79 -13.10 1.99
C TYR A 230 23.22 -14.33 2.79
N SER A 231 22.36 -14.72 3.73
CA SER A 231 22.53 -15.93 4.53
C SER A 231 21.21 -16.67 4.62
N LEU A 232 21.21 -17.90 4.11
CA LEU A 232 20.06 -18.80 4.13
C LEU A 232 20.43 -20.02 4.97
N ARG A 233 19.70 -20.22 6.08
CA ARG A 233 20.04 -21.31 7.01
C ARG A 233 18.79 -22.00 7.51
N GLN A 234 18.91 -23.31 7.68
CA GLN A 234 17.93 -24.07 8.44
C GLN A 234 18.06 -23.72 9.92
N LYS A 235 16.95 -23.36 10.56
CA LYS A 235 16.89 -23.00 11.97
C LYS A 235 15.65 -23.61 12.60
N THR A 236 15.82 -24.35 13.69
CA THR A 236 14.69 -24.81 14.51
C THR A 236 14.20 -23.65 15.37
N GLY A 237 12.91 -23.34 15.31
CA GLY A 237 12.29 -22.25 16.05
C GLY A 237 11.67 -21.18 15.14
N GLU A 238 11.70 -19.93 15.58
CA GLU A 238 11.10 -18.82 14.83
C GLU A 238 11.85 -18.52 13.52
N ASN A 239 11.10 -18.30 12.45
CA ASN A 239 11.67 -17.88 11.17
C ASN A 239 12.17 -16.44 11.29
N LEU A 240 13.47 -16.25 11.03
CA LEU A 240 14.03 -14.91 10.89
C LEU A 240 14.05 -14.52 9.41
N GLN A 241 13.26 -13.51 9.06
CA GLN A 241 13.27 -12.90 7.74
C GLN A 241 13.69 -11.44 7.89
N LEU A 242 14.88 -11.09 7.38
CA LEU A 242 15.39 -9.74 7.40
C LEU A 242 15.83 -9.34 6.00
N THR A 243 15.23 -8.27 5.47
CA THR A 243 15.70 -7.58 4.28
C THR A 243 16.05 -6.15 4.64
N ALA A 244 17.26 -5.71 4.34
CA ALA A 244 17.77 -4.42 4.79
C ALA A 244 18.79 -3.82 3.83
N VAL A 245 18.95 -2.51 3.90
CA VAL A 245 20.11 -1.80 3.33
C VAL A 245 21.10 -1.45 4.42
N SER A 246 22.38 -1.43 4.07
CA SER A 246 23.45 -0.92 4.91
C SER A 246 23.60 0.58 4.69
N ILE A 247 23.39 1.38 5.72
CA ILE A 247 23.63 2.83 5.67
C ILE A 247 24.59 3.19 6.79
N ASP A 248 25.77 3.68 6.42
CA ASP A 248 26.82 4.09 7.38
C ASP A 248 27.13 2.99 8.41
N GLY A 249 27.19 1.73 7.96
CA GLY A 249 27.45 0.55 8.80
C GLY A 249 26.27 0.08 9.66
N ARG A 250 25.08 0.61 9.48
CA ARG A 250 23.87 0.25 10.23
C ARG A 250 22.84 -0.42 9.34
N THR A 251 22.12 -1.36 9.91
CA THR A 251 21.03 -2.06 9.23
C THR A 251 19.77 -1.21 9.23
N VAL A 252 19.30 -0.83 8.04
CA VAL A 252 18.01 -0.14 7.85
C VAL A 252 17.07 -1.10 7.16
N PRO A 253 16.04 -1.64 7.86
CA PRO A 253 15.11 -2.59 7.29
C PRO A 253 14.32 -1.98 6.12
N ILE A 254 14.13 -2.79 5.06
CA ILE A 254 13.26 -2.47 3.92
C ILE A 254 12.32 -3.64 3.66
N LYS A 255 11.12 -3.36 3.18
CA LYS A 255 10.15 -4.40 2.85
C LYS A 255 10.27 -4.77 1.38
N LEU A 256 10.87 -5.91 1.08
CA LEU A 256 11.00 -6.44 -0.29
C LEU A 256 10.09 -7.63 -0.57
N ILE A 257 9.84 -8.47 0.42
CA ILE A 257 8.97 -9.65 0.33
C ILE A 257 7.95 -9.67 1.46
N SER A 258 6.88 -10.43 1.28
CA SER A 258 5.85 -10.60 2.30
C SER A 258 6.38 -11.38 3.51
N PRO A 259 5.86 -11.12 4.71
CA PRO A 259 6.11 -11.96 5.87
C PRO A 259 5.79 -13.44 5.56
N ASN A 260 6.59 -14.36 6.10
CA ASN A 260 6.41 -15.81 5.89
C ASN A 260 6.55 -16.28 4.42
N SER A 261 7.33 -15.55 3.62
CA SER A 261 7.60 -15.95 2.22
C SER A 261 8.67 -17.03 2.11
N ILE A 262 9.42 -17.28 3.16
CA ILE A 262 10.43 -18.34 3.24
C ILE A 262 9.84 -19.61 3.88
N PRO A 263 10.39 -20.81 3.55
CA PRO A 263 9.93 -22.05 4.15
C PRO A 263 10.02 -22.07 5.68
N PRO A 264 9.15 -22.81 6.39
CA PRO A 264 9.25 -22.98 7.83
C PRO A 264 10.62 -23.50 8.26
N ASN A 265 11.04 -23.15 9.47
CA ASN A 265 12.34 -23.54 10.06
C ASN A 265 13.57 -23.06 9.27
N HIS A 266 13.44 -21.99 8.50
CA HIS A 266 14.54 -21.33 7.83
C HIS A 266 14.69 -19.88 8.28
N SER A 267 15.93 -19.40 8.22
CA SER A 267 16.28 -17.99 8.41
C SER A 267 16.83 -17.46 7.11
N ALA A 268 16.32 -16.34 6.65
CA ALA A 268 16.78 -15.65 5.45
C ALA A 268 17.14 -14.20 5.77
N ILE A 269 18.39 -13.84 5.56
CA ILE A 269 18.89 -12.49 5.76
C ILE A 269 19.44 -12.02 4.42
N PHE A 270 18.99 -10.86 3.97
CA PHE A 270 19.49 -10.16 2.79
C PHE A 270 19.88 -8.74 3.16
N LEU A 271 21.13 -8.40 2.93
CA LEU A 271 21.70 -7.10 3.20
C LEU A 271 22.26 -6.52 1.90
N PHE A 272 21.84 -5.30 1.56
CA PHE A 272 22.30 -4.59 0.37
C PHE A 272 23.21 -3.42 0.78
N GLU A 273 24.39 -3.36 0.19
CA GLU A 273 25.42 -2.34 0.45
C GLU A 273 25.78 -1.66 -0.86
N SER A 274 25.86 -0.33 -0.85
CA SER A 274 26.26 0.48 -2.00
C SER A 274 26.63 1.88 -1.52
N ASP A 275 27.50 2.55 -2.26
CA ASP A 275 27.79 3.97 -2.08
C ASP A 275 26.56 4.85 -2.30
N LEU A 276 25.57 4.35 -3.06
CA LEU A 276 24.26 5.00 -3.24
C LEU A 276 23.52 5.25 -1.93
N PHE A 277 23.76 4.43 -0.91
CA PHE A 277 23.06 4.51 0.38
C PHE A 277 23.80 5.35 1.41
N THR A 278 25.03 5.78 1.13
CA THR A 278 25.86 6.52 2.05
C THR A 278 25.22 7.86 2.45
N GLY A 279 25.00 8.06 3.75
CA GLY A 279 24.36 9.25 4.29
C GLY A 279 22.86 9.39 3.98
N LYS A 280 22.23 8.43 3.29
CA LYS A 280 20.85 8.46 2.81
C LYS A 280 19.86 7.93 3.85
N SER A 281 19.96 8.35 5.09
CA SER A 281 19.00 8.00 6.14
C SER A 281 18.35 9.25 6.74
N ASP A 282 17.17 9.06 7.34
CA ASP A 282 16.51 10.07 8.16
C ASP A 282 17.39 10.47 9.37
N ASN A 283 16.96 11.47 10.13
CA ASN A 283 17.72 11.94 11.31
C ASN A 283 17.81 10.87 12.41
N SER A 284 16.82 10.00 12.51
CA SER A 284 16.79 8.85 13.45
C SER A 284 17.55 7.64 12.94
N ARG A 285 18.03 7.65 11.70
CA ARG A 285 18.72 6.54 11.00
C ARG A 285 17.91 5.25 10.95
N GLN A 286 16.60 5.36 10.87
CA GLN A 286 15.66 4.23 10.83
C GLN A 286 15.03 4.02 9.46
N ARG A 287 15.14 5.00 8.55
CA ARG A 287 14.55 4.93 7.21
C ARG A 287 15.53 5.33 6.13
N LEU A 288 15.47 4.63 5.01
CA LEU A 288 16.15 5.02 3.79
C LEU A 288 15.48 6.27 3.21
N VAL A 289 16.27 7.27 2.85
CA VAL A 289 15.83 8.49 2.17
C VAL A 289 16.66 8.63 0.91
N LEU A 290 16.09 8.24 -0.22
CA LEU A 290 16.76 8.33 -1.52
C LEU A 290 16.69 9.77 -2.07
N PRO A 291 17.69 10.18 -2.89
CA PRO A 291 17.61 11.41 -3.66
C PRO A 291 16.51 11.32 -4.72
N ASP A 292 16.00 12.48 -5.17
CA ASP A 292 14.89 12.58 -6.12
C ASP A 292 15.19 11.96 -7.50
N ASP A 293 16.46 11.83 -7.87
CA ASP A 293 16.92 11.22 -9.12
C ASP A 293 16.94 9.69 -9.09
N ILE A 294 16.78 9.07 -7.93
CA ILE A 294 16.72 7.60 -7.76
C ILE A 294 15.29 7.16 -7.46
N SER A 295 14.66 6.46 -8.40
CA SER A 295 13.34 5.89 -8.17
C SER A 295 13.39 4.71 -7.20
N GLU A 296 12.80 4.90 -6.01
CA GLU A 296 12.65 3.83 -4.99
C GLU A 296 11.96 2.59 -5.59
N THR A 297 10.95 2.78 -6.41
CA THR A 297 10.22 1.69 -7.07
C THR A 297 11.12 0.86 -7.99
N ILE A 298 12.00 1.50 -8.76
CA ILE A 298 12.93 0.81 -9.67
C ILE A 298 13.98 0.07 -8.85
N LEU A 299 14.57 0.73 -7.86
CA LEU A 299 15.57 0.15 -6.96
C LEU A 299 15.00 -1.09 -6.26
N PHE A 300 13.88 -0.96 -5.57
CA PHE A 300 13.31 -2.08 -4.81
C PHE A 300 12.88 -3.25 -5.71
N ARG A 301 12.42 -2.97 -6.92
CA ARG A 301 12.16 -4.01 -7.92
C ARG A 301 13.41 -4.80 -8.26
N LEU A 302 14.53 -4.11 -8.54
CA LEU A 302 15.79 -4.76 -8.87
C LEU A 302 16.31 -5.63 -7.70
N LEU A 303 16.33 -5.05 -6.48
CA LEU A 303 16.76 -5.78 -5.28
C LEU A 303 15.89 -7.02 -5.05
N ARG A 304 14.59 -6.89 -5.22
CA ARG A 304 13.63 -7.99 -5.10
C ARG A 304 13.85 -9.08 -6.13
N GLN A 305 14.06 -8.72 -7.39
CA GLN A 305 14.31 -9.70 -8.45
C GLN A 305 15.56 -10.54 -8.15
N LYS A 306 16.65 -9.90 -7.77
CA LYS A 306 17.90 -10.59 -7.43
C LYS A 306 17.75 -11.49 -6.20
N MET A 307 17.11 -11.00 -5.16
CA MET A 307 16.81 -11.79 -3.97
C MET A 307 15.93 -13.00 -4.30
N SER A 308 14.89 -12.80 -5.10
CA SER A 308 13.96 -13.86 -5.49
C SER A 308 14.61 -14.91 -6.37
N SER A 309 15.54 -14.52 -7.25
CA SER A 309 16.35 -15.46 -8.02
C SER A 309 17.11 -16.41 -7.09
N VAL A 310 17.84 -15.88 -6.10
CA VAL A 310 18.54 -16.70 -5.11
C VAL A 310 17.60 -17.59 -4.31
N LEU A 311 16.43 -17.06 -3.92
CA LEU A 311 15.43 -17.86 -3.18
C LEU A 311 14.85 -18.98 -4.03
N ASN A 312 14.56 -18.76 -5.31
CA ASN A 312 14.07 -19.78 -6.23
C ASN A 312 15.10 -20.90 -6.47
N ASP A 313 16.38 -20.52 -6.59
CA ASP A 313 17.48 -21.48 -6.80
C ASP A 313 17.73 -22.35 -5.55
N LYS A 314 17.70 -21.73 -4.37
CA LYS A 314 17.99 -22.45 -3.11
C LYS A 314 16.76 -23.19 -2.55
N PHE A 315 15.54 -22.74 -2.87
CA PHE A 315 14.27 -23.31 -2.39
C PHE A 315 13.32 -23.64 -3.55
N PRO A 316 13.36 -24.84 -4.13
CA PRO A 316 12.46 -25.23 -5.24
C PRO A 316 10.96 -25.06 -4.90
N GLU A 317 10.60 -25.14 -3.64
CA GLU A 317 9.22 -24.94 -3.15
C GLU A 317 8.74 -23.50 -3.41
N ILE A 318 9.63 -22.51 -3.35
CA ILE A 318 9.32 -21.11 -3.66
C ILE A 318 9.06 -20.97 -5.16
N ALA A 319 9.88 -21.58 -6.01
CA ALA A 319 9.67 -21.59 -7.46
C ALA A 319 8.32 -22.23 -7.83
N GLN A 320 7.96 -23.37 -7.21
CA GLN A 320 6.64 -24.01 -7.38
C GLN A 320 5.50 -23.11 -6.91
N LYS A 321 5.67 -22.43 -5.75
CA LYS A 321 4.69 -21.48 -5.24
C LYS A 321 4.50 -20.31 -6.20
N ASN A 322 5.58 -19.76 -6.76
CA ASN A 322 5.54 -18.69 -7.75
C ASN A 322 4.76 -19.11 -8.99
N SER A 323 5.07 -20.26 -9.58
CA SER A 323 4.39 -20.81 -10.76
C SER A 323 2.89 -21.03 -10.49
N LYS A 324 2.54 -21.65 -9.36
CA LYS A 324 1.14 -21.87 -8.98
C LYS A 324 0.38 -20.56 -8.74
N THR A 325 0.99 -19.59 -8.06
CA THR A 325 0.37 -18.29 -7.80
C THR A 325 0.17 -17.50 -9.09
N LYS A 326 1.17 -17.51 -9.99
CA LYS A 326 1.07 -16.91 -11.32
C LYS A 326 -0.10 -17.48 -12.09
N GLN A 327 -0.23 -18.81 -12.17
CA GLN A 327 -1.34 -19.46 -12.85
C GLN A 327 -2.70 -19.06 -12.26
N GLN A 328 -2.83 -19.02 -10.93
CA GLN A 328 -4.06 -18.58 -10.26
C GLN A 328 -4.41 -17.13 -10.58
N PHE A 329 -3.41 -16.25 -10.71
CA PHE A 329 -3.65 -14.85 -11.07
C PHE A 329 -4.00 -14.69 -12.53
N GLU A 330 -3.34 -15.40 -13.43
CA GLU A 330 -3.66 -15.40 -14.86
C GLU A 330 -5.06 -15.95 -15.14
N ASP A 331 -5.47 -17.00 -14.42
CA ASP A 331 -6.85 -17.55 -14.49
C ASP A 331 -7.88 -16.51 -13.97
N ARG A 332 -7.54 -15.74 -12.95
CA ARG A 332 -8.44 -14.76 -12.33
C ARG A 332 -8.43 -13.40 -13.04
N TYR A 333 -7.30 -13.02 -13.59
CA TYR A 333 -7.06 -11.74 -14.28
C TYR A 333 -6.49 -11.98 -15.69
N PRO A 334 -7.28 -12.55 -16.59
CA PRO A 334 -6.78 -12.95 -17.92
C PRO A 334 -6.22 -11.78 -18.75
N HIS A 335 -6.72 -10.56 -18.53
CA HIS A 335 -6.20 -9.35 -19.16
C HIS A 335 -4.77 -8.98 -18.72
N LEU A 336 -4.31 -9.51 -17.60
CA LEU A 336 -2.95 -9.33 -17.09
C LEU A 336 -2.03 -10.53 -17.36
N MET A 337 -2.49 -11.52 -18.13
CA MET A 337 -1.71 -12.71 -18.48
C MET A 337 -0.35 -12.31 -19.10
N GLY A 338 0.74 -12.93 -18.62
CA GLY A 338 2.10 -12.65 -19.07
C GLY A 338 2.68 -11.32 -18.57
N LEU A 339 2.01 -10.61 -17.67
CA LEU A 339 2.51 -9.37 -17.06
C LEU A 339 2.93 -9.58 -15.59
N PHE A 340 2.60 -10.73 -15.00
CA PHE A 340 3.08 -11.12 -13.68
C PHE A 340 4.54 -11.54 -13.76
N ASP A 341 5.26 -11.24 -12.70
CA ASP A 341 6.69 -11.58 -12.61
C ASP A 341 6.85 -13.03 -12.15
N ASP A 342 7.62 -13.82 -12.91
CA ASP A 342 7.77 -15.26 -12.68
C ASP A 342 8.47 -15.57 -11.35
N ASP A 343 9.42 -14.74 -10.95
CA ASP A 343 10.27 -15.00 -9.80
C ASP A 343 9.72 -14.44 -8.48
N THR A 344 8.84 -13.42 -8.55
CA THR A 344 8.44 -12.68 -7.35
C THR A 344 6.97 -12.83 -6.97
N VAL A 345 6.11 -13.25 -7.90
CA VAL A 345 4.64 -13.24 -7.75
C VAL A 345 4.11 -13.99 -6.52
N GLY A 346 4.78 -15.04 -6.09
CA GLY A 346 4.40 -15.84 -4.92
C GLY A 346 5.04 -15.41 -3.59
N VAL A 347 5.97 -14.46 -3.62
CA VAL A 347 6.71 -13.98 -2.44
C VAL A 347 6.39 -12.53 -2.07
N ILE A 348 5.67 -11.79 -2.91
CA ILE A 348 5.15 -10.46 -2.62
C ILE A 348 3.68 -10.51 -2.22
N ASP A 349 3.15 -9.41 -1.71
CA ASP A 349 1.72 -9.31 -1.40
C ASP A 349 0.89 -9.39 -2.68
N LYS A 350 -0.30 -10.00 -2.59
CA LYS A 350 -1.19 -10.20 -3.76
C LYS A 350 -1.56 -8.89 -4.44
N ASP A 351 -1.89 -7.89 -3.64
CA ASP A 351 -2.29 -6.58 -4.16
C ASP A 351 -1.12 -5.91 -4.88
N GLU A 352 0.09 -6.00 -4.32
CA GLU A 352 1.32 -5.49 -4.95
C GLU A 352 1.64 -6.21 -6.28
N ALA A 353 1.41 -7.53 -6.36
CA ALA A 353 1.59 -8.30 -7.60
C ALA A 353 0.62 -7.83 -8.69
N ILE A 354 -0.66 -7.63 -8.33
CA ILE A 354 -1.69 -7.16 -9.25
C ILE A 354 -1.41 -5.72 -9.69
N GLU A 355 -1.11 -4.81 -8.78
CA GLU A 355 -0.77 -3.43 -9.11
C GLU A 355 0.45 -3.32 -10.03
N THR A 356 1.46 -4.17 -9.81
CA THR A 356 2.65 -4.20 -10.65
C THR A 356 2.31 -4.66 -12.07
N ALA A 357 1.48 -5.71 -12.19
CA ALA A 357 1.01 -6.17 -13.49
C ALA A 357 0.14 -5.12 -14.20
N GLN A 358 -0.74 -4.42 -13.48
CA GLN A 358 -1.55 -3.32 -14.01
C GLN A 358 -0.68 -2.13 -14.49
N ARG A 359 0.35 -1.73 -13.73
CA ARG A 359 1.29 -0.68 -14.16
C ARG A 359 2.05 -1.07 -15.43
N ARG A 360 2.46 -2.34 -15.55
CA ARG A 360 3.10 -2.86 -16.79
C ARG A 360 2.13 -2.80 -17.98
N PHE A 361 0.88 -3.13 -17.74
CA PHE A 361 -0.17 -3.05 -18.75
C PHE A 361 -0.39 -1.59 -19.19
N PHE A 362 -0.56 -0.67 -18.24
CA PHE A 362 -0.71 0.76 -18.52
C PHE A 362 0.48 1.35 -19.27
N LYS A 363 1.71 0.95 -18.91
CA LYS A 363 2.91 1.38 -19.63
C LYS A 363 2.88 0.94 -21.10
N LYS A 364 2.48 -0.30 -21.38
CA LYS A 364 2.30 -0.80 -22.75
C LYS A 364 1.21 -0.04 -23.51
N GLN A 365 0.10 0.31 -22.84
CA GLN A 365 -0.95 1.15 -23.45
C GLN A 365 -0.40 2.53 -23.84
N LYS A 366 0.35 3.16 -22.93
CA LYS A 366 0.96 4.46 -23.18
C LYS A 366 1.94 4.42 -24.35
N GLU A 367 2.78 3.40 -24.42
CA GLU A 367 3.73 3.21 -25.53
C GLU A 367 3.03 3.14 -26.89
N VAL A 368 1.86 2.50 -26.96
CA VAL A 368 1.06 2.43 -28.20
C VAL A 368 0.39 3.76 -28.52
N LEU A 369 -0.15 4.44 -27.52
CA LEU A 369 -0.84 5.73 -27.72
C LEU A 369 0.12 6.87 -28.09
N GLU A 370 1.38 6.80 -27.65
CA GLU A 370 2.42 7.80 -27.93
C GLU A 370 3.23 7.47 -29.20
N SER A 371 2.91 6.36 -29.87
CA SER A 371 3.61 5.98 -31.09
C SER A 371 3.14 6.82 -32.29
N ASP A 372 4.07 7.52 -32.94
CA ASP A 372 3.78 8.34 -34.11
C ASP A 372 3.56 7.50 -35.41
N SER A 373 3.78 6.18 -35.36
CA SER A 373 3.64 5.28 -36.51
C SER A 373 2.90 3.99 -36.12
N LEU A 374 1.95 3.60 -36.96
CA LEU A 374 1.29 2.30 -36.93
C LEU A 374 2.03 1.32 -37.86
N ASP A 375 3.24 0.93 -37.49
CA ASP A 375 3.88 -0.22 -38.10
C ASP A 375 3.21 -1.54 -37.67
N ASP A 376 3.51 -2.64 -38.37
CA ASP A 376 2.87 -3.95 -38.09
C ASP A 376 3.06 -4.38 -36.63
N ALA A 377 4.21 -4.11 -36.03
CA ALA A 377 4.50 -4.47 -34.63
C ALA A 377 3.69 -3.61 -33.62
N THR A 378 3.51 -2.34 -33.89
CA THR A 378 2.68 -1.42 -33.09
C THR A 378 1.21 -1.75 -33.28
N PHE A 379 0.79 -2.15 -34.49
CA PHE A 379 -0.57 -2.60 -34.77
C PHE A 379 -0.91 -3.90 -34.01
N GLU A 380 -0.04 -4.92 -34.01
CA GLU A 380 -0.24 -6.14 -33.22
C GLU A 380 -0.30 -5.85 -31.71
N LYS A 381 0.58 -4.97 -31.20
CA LYS A 381 0.51 -4.52 -29.80
C LYS A 381 -0.81 -3.80 -29.51
N SER A 382 -1.29 -2.98 -30.42
CA SER A 382 -2.57 -2.27 -30.29
C SER A 382 -3.75 -3.24 -30.20
N LEU A 383 -3.76 -4.28 -31.06
CA LEU A 383 -4.78 -5.34 -31.01
C LEU A 383 -4.74 -6.13 -29.69
N GLU A 384 -3.53 -6.49 -29.23
CA GLU A 384 -3.36 -7.17 -27.94
C GLU A 384 -3.91 -6.33 -26.78
N ILE A 385 -3.59 -5.05 -26.75
CA ILE A 385 -4.04 -4.11 -25.71
C ILE A 385 -5.55 -3.92 -25.75
N SER A 386 -6.12 -3.70 -26.91
CA SER A 386 -7.57 -3.54 -27.11
C SER A 386 -8.34 -4.77 -26.65
N SER A 387 -7.86 -5.97 -27.00
CA SER A 387 -8.43 -7.23 -26.56
C SER A 387 -8.39 -7.38 -25.02
N ARG A 388 -7.27 -7.00 -24.41
CA ARG A 388 -7.11 -7.06 -22.94
C ARG A 388 -8.01 -6.05 -22.22
N THR A 389 -8.10 -4.82 -22.70
CA THR A 389 -8.99 -3.79 -22.16
C THR A 389 -10.45 -4.20 -22.25
N LEU A 390 -10.85 -4.80 -23.36
CA LEU A 390 -12.20 -5.34 -23.51
C LEU A 390 -12.45 -6.50 -22.55
N THR A 391 -11.46 -7.39 -22.36
CA THR A 391 -11.53 -8.49 -21.39
C THR A 391 -11.74 -7.95 -19.97
N GLU A 392 -10.96 -6.96 -19.56
CA GLU A 392 -11.10 -6.31 -18.25
C GLU A 392 -12.50 -5.75 -18.05
N TYR A 393 -13.02 -5.02 -19.06
CA TYR A 393 -14.37 -4.47 -19.02
C TYR A 393 -15.46 -5.53 -18.90
N ILE A 394 -15.34 -6.63 -19.63
CA ILE A 394 -16.32 -7.75 -19.54
C ILE A 394 -16.29 -8.41 -18.15
N LEU A 395 -15.12 -8.60 -17.59
CA LEU A 395 -14.96 -9.13 -16.22
C LEU A 395 -15.51 -8.16 -15.17
N TYR A 396 -15.33 -6.85 -15.37
CA TYR A 396 -15.95 -5.83 -14.54
C TYR A 396 -17.48 -5.90 -14.59
N ARG A 397 -18.07 -6.03 -15.78
CA ARG A 397 -19.53 -6.21 -15.93
C ARG A 397 -20.02 -7.44 -15.14
N GLU A 398 -19.31 -8.56 -15.21
CA GLU A 398 -19.63 -9.76 -14.44
C GLU A 398 -19.59 -9.52 -12.92
N LEU A 399 -18.62 -8.73 -12.45
CA LEU A 399 -18.52 -8.34 -11.04
C LEU A 399 -19.74 -7.51 -10.59
N ILE A 400 -20.17 -6.55 -11.42
CA ILE A 400 -21.36 -5.71 -11.12
C ILE A 400 -22.62 -6.56 -11.07
N ILE A 401 -22.81 -7.46 -12.03
CA ILE A 401 -23.96 -8.40 -12.03
C ILE A 401 -23.96 -9.25 -10.74
N LYS A 402 -22.81 -9.80 -10.35
CA LYS A 402 -22.67 -10.55 -9.10
C LYS A 402 -22.92 -9.71 -7.84
N ARG A 403 -22.55 -8.44 -7.84
CA ARG A 403 -22.88 -7.53 -6.72
C ARG A 403 -24.37 -7.27 -6.66
N LEU A 404 -25.00 -7.00 -7.79
CA LEU A 404 -26.45 -6.76 -7.86
C LEU A 404 -27.24 -8.02 -7.43
N SER A 405 -26.81 -9.22 -7.82
CA SER A 405 -27.45 -10.47 -7.42
C SER A 405 -27.37 -10.78 -5.92
N LYS A 406 -26.44 -10.16 -5.20
CA LYS A 406 -26.30 -10.31 -3.74
C LYS A 406 -27.12 -9.31 -2.94
N ILE A 407 -27.78 -8.36 -3.58
CA ILE A 407 -28.64 -7.36 -2.94
C ILE A 407 -29.82 -8.07 -2.27
N THR A 408 -30.10 -7.69 -1.02
CA THR A 408 -31.15 -8.21 -0.17
C THR A 408 -32.12 -7.10 0.28
N VAL A 409 -33.21 -7.45 0.92
CA VAL A 409 -34.18 -6.51 1.50
C VAL A 409 -33.58 -5.57 2.58
N LYS A 410 -32.40 -5.91 3.12
CA LYS A 410 -31.71 -5.10 4.13
C LYS A 410 -30.90 -3.96 3.51
N ASP A 411 -30.60 -4.06 2.22
CA ASP A 411 -29.80 -3.07 1.52
C ASP A 411 -30.60 -1.82 1.23
N LYS A 412 -29.96 -0.68 1.38
CA LYS A 412 -30.58 0.63 1.12
C LYS A 412 -30.66 0.89 -0.39
N GLU A 413 -31.62 1.70 -0.79
CA GLU A 413 -31.78 2.21 -2.15
C GLU A 413 -30.49 2.83 -2.69
N ASP A 414 -29.77 3.59 -1.85
CA ASP A 414 -28.47 4.20 -2.16
C ASP A 414 -27.43 3.18 -2.63
N THR A 415 -27.42 1.97 -2.04
CA THR A 415 -26.47 0.90 -2.42
C THR A 415 -26.75 0.43 -3.83
N ILE A 416 -28.02 0.28 -4.18
CA ILE A 416 -28.46 -0.18 -5.51
C ILE A 416 -28.18 0.92 -6.54
N HIS A 417 -28.56 2.13 -6.21
CA HIS A 417 -28.34 3.29 -7.06
C HIS A 417 -26.85 3.46 -7.43
N ASN A 418 -25.96 3.37 -6.43
CA ASN A 418 -24.51 3.46 -6.63
C ASN A 418 -23.92 2.32 -7.47
N LEU A 419 -24.60 1.17 -7.60
CA LEU A 419 -24.19 0.10 -8.53
C LEU A 419 -24.50 0.44 -9.98
N ILE A 420 -25.53 1.26 -10.23
CA ILE A 420 -25.92 1.68 -11.59
C ILE A 420 -25.15 2.92 -12.00
N VAL A 421 -25.29 4.00 -11.24
CA VAL A 421 -24.56 5.26 -11.39
C VAL A 421 -24.28 5.82 -10.00
N PRO A 422 -23.05 6.24 -9.66
CA PRO A 422 -22.77 6.82 -8.35
C PRO A 422 -23.60 8.08 -8.10
N ARG A 423 -24.22 8.18 -6.92
CA ARG A 423 -25.06 9.32 -6.52
C ARG A 423 -24.28 10.63 -6.55
N TYR A 424 -24.95 11.70 -6.94
CA TYR A 424 -24.42 13.06 -7.06
C TYR A 424 -23.26 13.21 -8.07
N LYS A 425 -23.00 12.20 -8.91
CA LYS A 425 -22.07 12.33 -10.03
C LYS A 425 -22.80 12.86 -11.27
N GLN A 426 -22.09 13.74 -11.95
CA GLN A 426 -22.46 14.23 -13.27
C GLN A 426 -21.35 13.82 -14.24
N PHE A 427 -21.73 13.25 -15.37
CA PHE A 427 -20.81 12.88 -16.44
C PHE A 427 -21.10 13.79 -17.65
N HIS A 428 -20.02 14.39 -18.17
CA HIS A 428 -20.02 15.17 -19.40
C HIS A 428 -19.03 14.56 -20.39
N GLU A 429 -19.06 15.01 -21.63
CA GLU A 429 -18.28 14.44 -22.75
C GLU A 429 -16.79 14.25 -22.43
N ASP A 430 -16.18 15.20 -21.72
CA ASP A 430 -14.73 15.18 -21.41
C ASP A 430 -14.30 14.17 -20.34
N THR A 431 -15.25 13.58 -19.61
CA THR A 431 -14.99 12.65 -18.49
C THR A 431 -15.35 11.20 -18.80
N LEU A 432 -15.77 10.90 -20.03
CA LEU A 432 -16.28 9.57 -20.40
C LEU A 432 -15.26 8.45 -20.26
N VAL A 433 -13.99 8.71 -20.57
CA VAL A 433 -12.93 7.67 -20.51
C VAL A 433 -12.67 7.26 -19.06
N ASP A 434 -12.67 8.20 -18.12
CA ASP A 434 -12.50 7.92 -16.69
C ASP A 434 -13.80 7.39 -16.05
N GLY A 435 -14.94 7.61 -16.71
CA GLY A 435 -16.27 7.26 -16.22
C GLY A 435 -16.81 5.90 -16.63
N ILE A 436 -16.16 5.17 -17.54
CA ILE A 436 -16.70 3.91 -18.10
C ILE A 436 -17.00 2.85 -17.03
N TYR A 437 -16.23 2.82 -15.95
CA TYR A 437 -16.44 1.93 -14.81
C TYR A 437 -17.44 2.48 -13.78
N SER A 438 -17.91 3.70 -13.96
CA SER A 438 -18.90 4.35 -13.09
C SER A 438 -20.28 4.41 -13.73
N ASN A 439 -20.40 4.20 -15.04
CA ASN A 439 -21.68 4.15 -15.76
C ASN A 439 -22.07 2.70 -16.03
N ASN A 440 -22.92 2.14 -15.19
CA ASN A 440 -23.44 0.78 -15.36
C ASN A 440 -24.88 0.73 -15.89
N ALA A 441 -25.33 1.78 -16.60
CA ALA A 441 -26.66 1.81 -17.23
C ALA A 441 -26.85 0.70 -18.29
N TRP A 442 -25.77 0.08 -18.76
CA TRP A 442 -25.79 -1.14 -19.57
C TRP A 442 -26.50 -2.31 -18.89
N LEU A 443 -26.66 -2.28 -17.56
CA LEU A 443 -27.47 -3.25 -16.83
C LEU A 443 -28.90 -3.30 -17.38
N LEU A 444 -29.43 -2.16 -17.83
CA LEU A 444 -30.75 -2.07 -18.45
C LEU A 444 -30.69 -2.32 -19.96
N ASP A 445 -29.78 -1.69 -20.66
CA ASP A 445 -29.57 -1.85 -22.11
C ASP A 445 -28.18 -1.33 -22.50
N ASP A 446 -27.44 -2.05 -23.34
CA ASP A 446 -26.12 -1.66 -23.83
C ASP A 446 -26.12 -0.31 -24.61
N LYS A 447 -27.26 0.04 -25.25
CA LYS A 447 -27.38 1.34 -25.92
C LYS A 447 -27.20 2.55 -24.98
N PHE A 448 -27.44 2.39 -23.68
CA PHE A 448 -27.29 3.47 -22.71
C PHE A 448 -25.83 3.82 -22.40
N MET A 449 -24.88 3.02 -22.86
CA MET A 449 -23.45 3.36 -22.84
C MET A 449 -23.09 4.49 -23.81
N SER A 450 -23.91 4.76 -24.81
CA SER A 450 -23.70 5.83 -25.78
C SER A 450 -24.18 7.21 -25.31
N PHE A 451 -24.87 7.27 -24.16
CA PHE A 451 -25.31 8.52 -23.56
C PHE A 451 -24.13 9.26 -22.92
N ARG A 452 -23.93 10.52 -23.32
CA ARG A 452 -22.77 11.32 -22.90
C ARG A 452 -23.04 12.18 -21.68
N THR A 453 -24.30 12.60 -21.49
CA THR A 453 -24.70 13.39 -20.32
C THR A 453 -25.53 12.53 -19.39
N ILE A 454 -25.01 12.29 -18.19
CA ILE A 454 -25.67 11.51 -17.14
C ILE A 454 -25.71 12.36 -15.87
N LEU A 455 -26.89 12.54 -15.32
CA LEU A 455 -27.15 13.32 -14.13
C LEU A 455 -27.76 12.41 -13.07
N SER A 456 -27.07 12.23 -11.96
CA SER A 456 -27.47 11.39 -10.84
C SER A 456 -27.92 12.26 -9.68
N GLU A 457 -29.15 12.07 -9.17
CA GLU A 457 -29.76 12.84 -8.08
C GLU A 457 -29.79 14.36 -8.35
N ALA A 458 -29.76 14.75 -9.61
CA ALA A 458 -29.83 16.15 -10.00
C ALA A 458 -31.23 16.71 -9.78
N LYS A 459 -31.32 17.96 -9.37
CA LYS A 459 -32.62 18.65 -9.31
C LYS A 459 -33.25 18.76 -10.71
N MET A 460 -34.56 18.70 -10.79
CA MET A 460 -35.26 18.82 -12.07
C MET A 460 -34.85 20.08 -12.86
N LYS A 461 -34.57 21.18 -12.19
CA LYS A 461 -34.02 22.40 -12.79
C LYS A 461 -32.67 22.15 -13.50
N GLU A 462 -31.78 21.37 -12.90
CA GLU A 462 -30.47 21.03 -13.49
C GLU A 462 -30.64 20.14 -14.72
N VAL A 463 -31.58 19.18 -14.67
CA VAL A 463 -31.92 18.31 -15.81
C VAL A 463 -32.50 19.16 -16.97
N ILE A 464 -33.40 20.08 -16.68
CA ILE A 464 -33.96 20.98 -17.67
C ILE A 464 -32.88 21.88 -18.27
N SER A 465 -31.99 22.46 -17.45
CA SER A 465 -30.90 23.31 -17.91
C SER A 465 -29.90 22.57 -18.78
N ALA A 466 -29.70 21.25 -18.55
CA ALA A 466 -28.85 20.40 -19.39
C ALA A 466 -29.49 20.07 -20.75
N ILE A 467 -30.80 20.25 -20.92
CA ILE A 467 -31.53 19.95 -22.16
C ILE A 467 -31.81 21.23 -22.95
N THR A 468 -32.02 22.35 -22.27
CA THR A 468 -32.44 23.63 -22.89
C THR A 468 -31.83 24.83 -22.17
N LEU A 469 -31.62 25.94 -22.90
CA LEU A 469 -31.07 27.19 -22.36
C LEU A 469 -32.14 28.08 -21.64
N THR A 470 -33.34 27.61 -21.44
CA THR A 470 -34.39 28.43 -20.78
C THR A 470 -34.09 28.57 -19.28
N GLU A 471 -33.91 29.82 -18.84
CA GLU A 471 -33.71 30.20 -17.43
C GLU A 471 -35.02 30.12 -16.58
N ASP A 472 -36.18 29.99 -17.21
CA ASP A 472 -37.51 30.04 -16.57
C ASP A 472 -37.93 28.72 -15.88
N ALA A 473 -37.04 27.78 -15.67
CA ALA A 473 -37.37 26.60 -14.86
C ALA A 473 -37.60 27.03 -13.40
N ALA A 474 -38.86 27.28 -13.06
CA ALA A 474 -39.30 27.59 -11.70
C ALA A 474 -38.76 26.56 -10.69
N GLU A 475 -38.69 26.94 -9.41
CA GLU A 475 -38.26 26.09 -8.26
C GLU A 475 -39.03 24.76 -8.24
N GLU A 476 -38.52 23.77 -8.96
CA GLU A 476 -39.06 22.41 -9.00
C GLU A 476 -38.19 21.48 -8.16
N ASP A 477 -38.73 21.04 -7.02
CA ASP A 477 -38.05 20.21 -6.02
C ASP A 477 -37.94 18.73 -6.40
N GLY A 478 -38.46 18.31 -7.55
CA GLY A 478 -38.35 16.90 -7.99
C GLY A 478 -36.94 16.53 -8.35
N ARG A 479 -36.49 15.36 -7.86
CA ARG A 479 -35.18 14.77 -8.22
C ARG A 479 -35.42 13.38 -8.79
N PRO A 480 -35.18 13.14 -10.10
CA PRO A 480 -35.07 11.77 -10.60
C PRO A 480 -33.78 11.14 -10.11
N ASP A 481 -33.78 9.84 -9.86
CA ASP A 481 -32.60 9.14 -9.38
C ASP A 481 -31.48 9.23 -10.42
N ILE A 482 -31.78 8.89 -11.68
CA ILE A 482 -30.82 8.98 -12.78
C ILE A 482 -31.52 9.55 -14.01
N SER A 483 -30.94 10.56 -14.64
CA SER A 483 -31.35 11.09 -15.94
C SER A 483 -30.20 11.01 -16.92
N MET A 484 -30.45 10.51 -18.13
CA MET A 484 -29.49 10.41 -19.21
C MET A 484 -30.00 11.09 -20.45
N ILE A 485 -29.15 11.87 -21.11
CA ILE A 485 -29.50 12.64 -22.30
C ILE A 485 -28.67 12.12 -23.47
N PHE A 486 -29.33 11.71 -24.53
CA PHE A 486 -28.71 11.17 -25.73
C PHE A 486 -28.35 12.29 -26.70
N SER A 487 -27.28 13.01 -26.39
CA SER A 487 -26.67 14.01 -27.26
C SER A 487 -25.32 14.45 -26.70
N ALA A 488 -24.37 14.79 -27.59
CA ALA A 488 -23.14 15.46 -27.23
C ALA A 488 -23.39 16.91 -26.76
N ASP A 489 -24.31 17.60 -27.46
CA ASP A 489 -24.76 18.95 -27.14
C ASP A 489 -26.29 19.01 -27.30
N PRO A 490 -27.04 18.67 -26.23
CA PRO A 490 -28.51 18.62 -26.31
C PRO A 490 -29.13 19.96 -26.61
N VAL A 491 -28.44 21.08 -26.32
CA VAL A 491 -28.97 22.44 -26.53
C VAL A 491 -28.97 22.85 -27.99
N GLN A 492 -28.05 22.31 -28.79
CA GLN A 492 -27.91 22.62 -30.22
C GLN A 492 -28.74 21.69 -31.12
N LEU A 493 -29.32 20.63 -30.59
CA LEU A 493 -30.10 19.67 -31.36
C LEU A 493 -31.61 20.05 -31.37
N GLU A 494 -32.20 19.92 -32.56
CA GLU A 494 -33.64 20.09 -32.70
C GLU A 494 -34.47 19.08 -31.90
N LYS A 495 -33.93 17.85 -31.73
CA LYS A 495 -34.62 16.75 -31.05
C LYS A 495 -33.66 15.91 -30.20
N VAL A 496 -34.09 15.61 -28.99
CA VAL A 496 -33.35 14.78 -28.07
C VAL A 496 -34.19 13.65 -27.48
N ASP A 497 -33.57 12.52 -27.17
CA ASP A 497 -34.14 11.44 -26.37
C ASP A 497 -33.61 11.53 -24.94
N VAL A 498 -34.49 11.32 -23.97
CA VAL A 498 -34.14 11.33 -22.55
C VAL A 498 -34.51 9.99 -21.93
N VAL A 499 -33.64 9.48 -21.06
CA VAL A 499 -33.92 8.31 -20.24
C VAL A 499 -33.96 8.72 -18.78
N VAL A 500 -34.96 8.28 -18.06
CA VAL A 500 -35.11 8.49 -16.62
C VAL A 500 -35.27 7.14 -15.95
N ILE A 501 -34.45 6.91 -14.92
CA ILE A 501 -34.43 5.67 -14.15
C ILE A 501 -34.79 6.01 -12.70
N GLU A 502 -35.73 5.26 -12.16
CA GLU A 502 -36.11 5.28 -10.75
C GLU A 502 -35.73 3.94 -10.13
N VAL A 503 -35.11 3.94 -8.97
CA VAL A 503 -34.70 2.74 -8.25
C VAL A 503 -35.44 2.69 -6.93
N LYS A 504 -36.03 1.56 -6.58
CA LYS A 504 -36.68 1.33 -5.29
C LYS A 504 -35.96 0.19 -4.57
N ARG A 505 -36.09 0.12 -3.26
CA ARG A 505 -35.52 -1.00 -2.48
C ARG A 505 -36.01 -2.34 -2.98
N LYS A 506 -35.20 -3.39 -2.80
CA LYS A 506 -35.61 -4.77 -3.07
C LYS A 506 -36.59 -5.25 -1.98
N MET A 507 -37.74 -4.63 -1.93
CA MET A 507 -38.80 -4.92 -0.95
C MET A 507 -40.15 -4.75 -1.63
N VAL A 508 -41.06 -5.69 -1.37
CA VAL A 508 -42.44 -5.53 -1.82
C VAL A 508 -43.10 -4.48 -0.94
N ASP A 509 -43.56 -3.39 -1.55
CA ASP A 509 -44.38 -2.38 -0.92
C ASP A 509 -45.61 -2.10 -1.79
N ASP A 510 -46.77 -2.48 -1.27
CA ASP A 510 -48.03 -2.40 -1.99
C ASP A 510 -48.45 -0.95 -2.34
N LYS A 511 -47.79 0.03 -1.74
CA LYS A 511 -48.05 1.46 -1.98
C LYS A 511 -46.98 2.12 -2.84
N GLU A 512 -45.73 1.93 -2.51
CA GLU A 512 -44.62 2.60 -3.19
C GLU A 512 -44.34 2.03 -4.59
N ASN A 513 -44.42 0.71 -4.77
CA ASN A 513 -44.14 0.09 -6.08
C ASN A 513 -45.13 0.49 -7.18
N PRO A 514 -46.45 0.42 -6.99
CA PRO A 514 -47.39 0.96 -7.97
C PRO A 514 -47.29 2.47 -8.16
N TYR A 515 -46.96 3.21 -7.10
CA TYR A 515 -46.84 4.67 -7.14
C TYR A 515 -45.61 5.12 -7.96
N ALA A 516 -44.56 4.31 -8.06
CA ALA A 516 -43.37 4.59 -8.86
C ALA A 516 -43.76 4.92 -10.33
N ALA A 517 -44.60 4.10 -10.94
CA ALA A 517 -45.07 4.34 -12.31
C ALA A 517 -45.80 5.72 -12.47
N THR A 518 -46.61 6.06 -11.48
CA THR A 518 -47.37 7.35 -11.50
C THR A 518 -46.42 8.55 -11.32
N GLN A 519 -45.40 8.43 -10.48
CA GLN A 519 -44.39 9.45 -10.32
C GLN A 519 -43.61 9.70 -11.62
N LEU A 520 -43.26 8.64 -12.34
CA LEU A 520 -42.54 8.73 -13.60
C LEU A 520 -43.35 9.54 -14.64
N VAL A 521 -44.63 9.24 -14.81
CA VAL A 521 -45.50 9.96 -15.76
C VAL A 521 -45.65 11.43 -15.38
N LYS A 522 -45.76 11.74 -14.08
CA LYS A 522 -45.84 13.14 -13.60
C LYS A 522 -44.54 13.90 -13.89
N ARG A 523 -43.38 13.29 -13.71
CA ARG A 523 -42.08 13.89 -14.06
C ARG A 523 -41.92 14.07 -15.56
N ALA A 524 -42.40 13.11 -16.39
CA ALA A 524 -42.42 13.24 -17.84
C ALA A 524 -43.13 14.49 -18.31
N ARG A 525 -44.32 14.76 -17.77
CA ARG A 525 -45.08 15.94 -18.15
C ARG A 525 -44.30 17.22 -17.92
N LYS A 526 -43.66 17.36 -16.77
CA LYS A 526 -42.83 18.52 -16.47
C LYS A 526 -41.67 18.68 -17.45
N LEU A 527 -40.92 17.61 -17.73
CA LEU A 527 -39.82 17.68 -18.70
C LEU A 527 -40.31 18.10 -20.10
N VAL A 528 -41.42 17.55 -20.55
CA VAL A 528 -41.99 17.84 -21.89
C VAL A 528 -42.48 19.29 -21.98
N ASP A 529 -43.05 19.86 -20.91
CA ASP A 529 -43.54 21.23 -20.89
C ASP A 529 -42.39 22.26 -20.93
N TYR A 530 -41.26 21.99 -20.24
CA TYR A 530 -40.12 22.90 -20.23
C TYR A 530 -39.11 22.68 -21.36
N CYS A 531 -39.04 21.48 -21.94
CA CYS A 531 -38.08 21.13 -22.96
C CYS A 531 -38.76 20.74 -24.29
N PRO A 532 -39.08 21.70 -25.15
CA PRO A 532 -39.81 21.44 -26.41
C PRO A 532 -39.03 20.61 -27.42
N ASN A 533 -37.73 20.50 -27.29
CA ASN A 533 -36.86 19.69 -28.13
C ASN A 533 -36.87 18.19 -27.77
N ILE A 534 -37.52 17.79 -26.66
CA ILE A 534 -37.67 16.37 -26.33
C ILE A 534 -38.63 15.70 -27.31
N GLN A 535 -38.13 14.66 -28.02
CA GLN A 535 -38.97 13.85 -28.92
C GLN A 535 -39.47 12.56 -28.28
N ARG A 536 -38.79 12.04 -27.24
CA ARG A 536 -39.18 10.83 -26.55
C ARG A 536 -38.56 10.79 -25.15
N ILE A 537 -39.27 10.21 -24.18
CA ILE A 537 -38.74 9.94 -22.85
C ILE A 537 -38.93 8.44 -22.55
N TRP A 538 -37.80 7.74 -22.27
CA TRP A 538 -37.83 6.38 -21.80
C TRP A 538 -37.81 6.37 -20.28
N TYR A 539 -38.80 5.72 -19.67
CA TYR A 539 -38.84 5.56 -18.23
C TYR A 539 -38.61 4.11 -17.81
N TYR A 540 -37.71 3.93 -16.86
CA TYR A 540 -37.44 2.65 -16.22
C TYR A 540 -37.63 2.77 -14.73
N ALA A 541 -38.40 1.85 -14.11
CA ALA A 541 -38.42 1.68 -12.67
C ALA A 541 -37.92 0.30 -12.31
N ILE A 542 -36.88 0.24 -11.46
CA ILE A 542 -36.38 -1.02 -10.90
C ILE A 542 -37.05 -1.21 -9.54
N ILE A 543 -37.93 -2.21 -9.45
CA ILE A 543 -38.76 -2.48 -8.29
C ILE A 543 -38.80 -3.97 -7.98
N GLU A 544 -39.24 -4.37 -6.79
CA GLU A 544 -39.60 -5.77 -6.54
C GLU A 544 -41.02 -6.02 -7.01
N ILE A 545 -41.24 -7.08 -7.77
CA ILE A 545 -42.54 -7.45 -8.33
C ILE A 545 -42.87 -8.87 -7.85
N ASP A 546 -43.81 -8.96 -6.94
CA ASP A 546 -44.39 -10.24 -6.50
C ASP A 546 -45.63 -10.64 -7.32
N GLU A 547 -46.24 -11.73 -6.96
CA GLU A 547 -47.41 -12.25 -7.65
C GLU A 547 -48.62 -11.32 -7.53
N SER A 548 -48.83 -10.70 -6.37
CA SER A 548 -49.89 -9.76 -6.12
C SER A 548 -49.77 -8.49 -6.98
N LEU A 549 -48.60 -7.88 -7.00
CA LEU A 549 -48.32 -6.71 -7.83
C LEU A 549 -48.37 -7.05 -9.32
N SER A 550 -47.87 -8.26 -9.71
CA SER A 550 -47.98 -8.73 -11.09
C SER A 550 -49.41 -8.82 -11.56
N GLN A 551 -50.33 -9.37 -10.73
CA GLN A 551 -51.76 -9.43 -11.05
C GLN A 551 -52.38 -8.05 -11.15
N LEU A 552 -52.09 -7.15 -10.19
CA LEU A 552 -52.58 -5.76 -10.20
C LEU A 552 -52.14 -5.02 -11.47
N LEU A 553 -50.90 -5.16 -11.90
CA LEU A 553 -50.36 -4.54 -13.11
C LEU A 553 -51.11 -5.04 -14.37
N GLN A 554 -51.43 -6.33 -14.46
CA GLN A 554 -52.22 -6.88 -15.56
C GLN A 554 -53.65 -6.35 -15.56
N ASP A 555 -54.26 -6.25 -14.38
CA ASP A 555 -55.60 -5.63 -14.23
C ASP A 555 -55.60 -4.19 -14.67
N MET A 556 -54.49 -3.45 -14.45
CA MET A 556 -54.25 -2.08 -14.93
C MET A 556 -53.83 -2.02 -16.41
N ARG A 557 -53.88 -3.09 -17.15
CA ARG A 557 -53.56 -3.21 -18.58
C ARG A 557 -52.08 -2.97 -18.90
N TRP A 558 -51.16 -3.27 -17.95
CA TRP A 558 -49.75 -3.35 -18.28
C TRP A 558 -49.48 -4.66 -19.05
N THR A 559 -48.60 -4.56 -20.05
CA THR A 559 -48.23 -5.70 -20.89
C THR A 559 -47.01 -6.40 -20.30
N PRO A 560 -47.09 -7.70 -19.92
CA PRO A 560 -45.90 -8.45 -19.51
C PRO A 560 -45.02 -8.75 -20.74
N LEU A 561 -43.73 -8.50 -20.64
CA LEU A 561 -42.78 -8.64 -21.77
C LEU A 561 -41.74 -9.73 -21.61
N PHE A 562 -41.55 -10.28 -20.39
CA PHE A 562 -40.43 -11.18 -20.12
C PHE A 562 -40.85 -12.42 -19.37
N SER A 563 -40.23 -13.59 -19.74
CA SER A 563 -40.56 -14.88 -19.16
C SER A 563 -39.66 -15.31 -17.98
N LYS A 564 -38.48 -14.71 -17.85
CA LYS A 564 -37.53 -14.91 -16.74
C LYS A 564 -37.41 -13.64 -15.95
N GLY A 565 -38.12 -13.56 -14.85
CA GLY A 565 -38.30 -12.31 -14.11
C GLY A 565 -39.43 -11.46 -14.71
N SER A 566 -39.94 -10.54 -13.92
CA SER A 566 -41.10 -9.77 -14.30
C SER A 566 -40.69 -8.43 -14.95
N VAL A 567 -41.15 -8.22 -16.18
CA VAL A 567 -41.04 -6.98 -16.91
C VAL A 567 -42.42 -6.58 -17.39
N PHE A 568 -42.84 -5.39 -17.02
CA PHE A 568 -44.12 -4.82 -17.47
C PHE A 568 -43.88 -3.53 -18.26
N TYR A 569 -44.63 -3.38 -19.35
CA TYR A 569 -44.52 -2.28 -20.27
C TYR A 569 -45.88 -1.62 -20.47
N GLN A 570 -45.87 -0.28 -20.55
CA GLN A 570 -47.00 0.49 -20.96
C GLN A 570 -46.58 1.70 -21.82
N ASP A 571 -47.23 1.89 -22.95
CA ASP A 571 -46.99 3.04 -23.82
C ASP A 571 -47.84 4.21 -23.39
N PHE A 572 -47.21 5.21 -22.77
CA PHE A 572 -47.84 6.46 -22.41
C PHE A 572 -47.54 7.55 -23.45
N GLN A 573 -48.49 8.44 -23.60
CA GLN A 573 -48.34 9.65 -24.40
C GLN A 573 -48.55 10.88 -23.50
N VAL A 574 -47.53 11.71 -23.40
CA VAL A 574 -47.64 12.98 -22.66
C VAL A 574 -47.92 14.11 -23.63
N LYS A 575 -49.05 14.76 -23.46
CA LYS A 575 -49.40 15.94 -24.27
C LYS A 575 -48.76 17.18 -23.68
N ARG A 576 -48.00 17.90 -24.53
CA ARG A 576 -47.44 19.20 -24.26
C ARG A 576 -48.54 20.29 -24.37
N ALA A 577 -48.27 21.46 -23.78
CA ALA A 577 -49.21 22.58 -23.79
C ALA A 577 -49.61 23.07 -25.22
N ASP A 578 -48.72 22.90 -26.21
CA ASP A 578 -48.98 23.20 -27.63
C ASP A 578 -49.74 22.09 -28.38
N GLY A 579 -50.18 21.04 -27.70
CA GLY A 579 -50.96 19.94 -28.27
C GLY A 579 -50.12 18.80 -28.86
N VAL A 580 -48.77 18.92 -28.91
CA VAL A 580 -47.90 17.86 -29.39
C VAL A 580 -47.87 16.71 -28.37
N SER A 581 -48.04 15.46 -28.85
CA SER A 581 -47.88 14.25 -28.04
C SER A 581 -46.45 13.73 -28.11
N VAL A 582 -45.83 13.57 -26.94
CA VAL A 582 -44.50 12.99 -26.81
C VAL A 582 -44.60 11.53 -26.30
N PRO A 583 -44.11 10.56 -27.06
CA PRO A 583 -44.08 9.16 -26.61
C PRO A 583 -43.26 9.00 -25.32
N THR A 584 -43.85 8.35 -24.35
CA THR A 584 -43.25 8.17 -23.01
C THR A 584 -43.44 6.72 -22.56
N PRO A 585 -42.76 5.74 -23.20
CA PRO A 585 -42.82 4.37 -22.79
C PRO A 585 -42.29 4.17 -21.38
N VAL A 586 -43.02 3.43 -20.56
CA VAL A 586 -42.65 3.10 -19.18
C VAL A 586 -42.41 1.58 -19.05
N CYS A 587 -41.25 1.22 -18.51
CA CYS A 587 -40.89 -0.16 -18.20
C CYS A 587 -40.72 -0.32 -16.69
N LEU A 588 -41.45 -1.28 -16.11
CA LEU A 588 -41.24 -1.72 -14.74
C LEU A 588 -40.44 -3.01 -14.78
N LEU A 589 -39.30 -3.04 -14.13
CA LEU A 589 -38.33 -4.15 -14.16
C LEU A 589 -38.17 -4.73 -12.77
N SER A 590 -38.37 -6.04 -12.62
CA SER A 590 -37.94 -6.70 -11.40
C SER A 590 -36.41 -6.80 -11.34
N TYR A 591 -35.83 -6.90 -10.13
CA TYR A 591 -34.40 -7.12 -9.94
C TYR A 591 -33.90 -8.35 -10.68
N ASP A 592 -34.68 -9.45 -10.62
CA ASP A 592 -34.34 -10.70 -11.30
C ASP A 592 -34.33 -10.53 -12.83
N ALA A 593 -35.23 -9.75 -13.38
CA ALA A 593 -35.25 -9.46 -14.81
C ALA A 593 -33.99 -8.69 -15.25
N VAL A 594 -33.61 -7.64 -14.52
CA VAL A 594 -32.39 -6.85 -14.78
C VAL A 594 -31.14 -7.73 -14.70
N ILE A 595 -31.03 -8.54 -13.64
CA ILE A 595 -29.87 -9.40 -13.43
C ILE A 595 -29.75 -10.46 -14.53
N GLN A 596 -30.86 -11.15 -14.87
CA GLN A 596 -30.86 -12.24 -15.84
C GLN A 596 -30.63 -11.75 -17.27
N ASP A 597 -31.21 -10.61 -17.65
CA ASP A 597 -30.97 -10.00 -18.94
C ASP A 597 -29.53 -9.54 -19.10
N ALA A 598 -29.00 -8.80 -18.13
CA ALA A 598 -27.61 -8.36 -18.12
C ALA A 598 -26.62 -9.56 -18.13
N ALA A 599 -26.90 -10.61 -17.35
CA ALA A 599 -26.10 -11.83 -17.32
C ALA A 599 -26.12 -12.55 -18.67
N SER A 600 -27.27 -12.66 -19.31
CA SER A 600 -27.41 -13.30 -20.63
C SER A 600 -26.63 -12.56 -21.71
N ARG A 601 -26.70 -11.23 -21.75
CA ARG A 601 -25.91 -10.41 -22.68
C ARG A 601 -24.41 -10.54 -22.43
N ASN A 602 -23.95 -10.57 -21.17
CA ASN A 602 -22.55 -10.68 -20.81
C ASN A 602 -21.99 -12.10 -21.03
N HIS A 603 -22.83 -13.13 -20.93
CA HIS A 603 -22.41 -14.54 -21.04
C HIS A 603 -21.76 -14.86 -22.40
N THR A 604 -22.29 -14.34 -23.49
CA THR A 604 -21.73 -14.56 -24.83
C THR A 604 -20.29 -14.08 -24.91
N PHE A 605 -20.00 -12.90 -24.39
CA PHE A 605 -18.65 -12.35 -24.37
C PHE A 605 -17.70 -13.18 -23.47
N LEU A 606 -18.18 -13.61 -22.31
CA LEU A 606 -17.40 -14.47 -21.41
C LEU A 606 -17.05 -15.83 -22.05
N GLU A 607 -17.95 -16.43 -22.82
CA GLU A 607 -17.68 -17.70 -23.50
C GLU A 607 -16.65 -17.53 -24.65
N ILE A 608 -16.72 -16.44 -25.40
CA ILE A 608 -15.69 -16.09 -26.39
C ILE A 608 -14.32 -15.99 -25.73
N LEU A 609 -14.22 -15.20 -24.66
CA LEU A 609 -12.97 -15.01 -23.92
C LEU A 609 -12.40 -16.31 -23.34
N LYS A 610 -13.24 -17.16 -22.74
CA LYS A 610 -12.81 -18.46 -22.20
C LYS A 610 -12.27 -19.37 -23.31
N ASN A 611 -12.88 -19.36 -24.47
CA ASN A 611 -12.45 -20.18 -25.61
C ASN A 611 -11.12 -19.70 -26.18
N ASP A 612 -10.91 -18.38 -26.28
CA ASP A 612 -9.66 -17.82 -26.78
C ASP A 612 -8.50 -18.03 -25.78
N ILE A 613 -8.77 -17.92 -24.47
CA ILE A 613 -7.79 -18.24 -23.43
C ILE A 613 -7.40 -19.73 -23.49
N LYS A 614 -8.35 -20.64 -23.68
CA LYS A 614 -8.06 -22.07 -23.85
C LYS A 614 -7.21 -22.36 -25.09
N LYS A 615 -7.51 -21.73 -26.21
CA LYS A 615 -6.71 -21.85 -27.45
C LYS A 615 -5.30 -21.36 -27.26
N ALA A 616 -5.10 -20.18 -26.64
CA ALA A 616 -3.79 -19.61 -26.37
C ALA A 616 -2.96 -20.50 -25.42
N LYS A 617 -3.58 -21.14 -24.42
CA LYS A 617 -2.92 -22.09 -23.53
C LYS A 617 -2.44 -23.34 -24.28
N ASN A 618 -3.30 -23.93 -25.09
CA ASN A 618 -2.97 -25.14 -25.87
C ASN A 618 -1.87 -24.86 -26.92
N SER A 619 -1.86 -23.67 -27.53
CA SER A 619 -0.82 -23.28 -28.49
C SER A 619 0.55 -23.11 -27.83
N ARG A 620 0.60 -22.60 -26.60
CA ARG A 620 1.85 -22.46 -25.81
C ARG A 620 2.39 -23.82 -25.33
N GLU A 621 1.51 -24.72 -24.91
CA GLU A 621 1.89 -26.09 -24.55
C GLU A 621 2.45 -26.84 -25.77
N MET A 622 1.90 -26.65 -26.96
CA MET A 622 2.43 -27.23 -28.20
C MET A 622 3.77 -26.63 -28.62
N SER A 623 4.00 -25.31 -28.45
CA SER A 623 5.29 -24.69 -28.76
C SER A 623 6.38 -25.11 -27.79
N ALA A 624 6.09 -25.23 -26.51
CA ALA A 624 7.02 -25.73 -25.49
C ALA A 624 7.44 -27.20 -25.73
N PHE A 625 6.58 -28.02 -26.33
CA PHE A 625 6.91 -29.39 -26.75
C PHE A 625 7.72 -29.44 -28.06
N SER A 626 7.66 -28.41 -28.91
CA SER A 626 8.43 -28.35 -30.16
C SER A 626 9.88 -27.91 -29.91
N ASP A 627 10.13 -27.09 -28.89
CA ASP A 627 11.45 -26.59 -28.51
C ASP A 627 12.26 -27.63 -27.67
N LEU A 628 11.65 -28.74 -27.29
CA LEU A 628 12.25 -29.88 -26.59
C LEU A 628 12.62 -31.07 -27.53
N LYS A 629 12.45 -30.92 -28.84
CA LYS A 629 12.90 -31.84 -29.87
C LYS A 629 14.00 -31.21 -30.74
#